data_bb828e6994637eeb6360b64f25b8fc95
#
_entry.id   bb828e6994637eeb6360b64f25b8fc95
#
_cell.length_a   1.000
_cell.length_b   1.000
_cell.length_c   1.000
_cell.angle_alpha   90.00
_cell.angle_beta   90.00
_cell.angle_gamma   90.00
#
_symmetry.space_group_name_H-M   'P 1'
#
loop_
_entity.id
_entity.type
_entity.pdbx_description
1 polymer ?
#
loop_
_entity_poly.entity_id
_entity_poly.type
_entity_poly.pdbx_seq_one_letter_code
_entity_poly.pdbx_strand_id
1 'polypeptide(L)'
;MSENDLLEIEKLHDELIKKNPQFLNYCPAVLEYEEKFLKYCFNEKILNYVGQLIGNNFALWNSSFFAKPAYNGHATPWHQDGQYWPIRPLATCTVWLAVDDANEENGCLKFIRGSHRDKNLKQHEFNKDKNLTLHQELLKSEFNEKESVNLILKRGQISLHDVYLVHGSDANLSSKSRRGMTMRFMPTTSVFDHNLAKEKYNNLNVSKYSNRKIYLARGYDLSLIHI
;
A
#
# COMPACT_ATOMS: atom_id res chain seq x y z
N MET A 1 -1.18 12.10 -11.91
CA MET A 1 -1.34 11.14 -13.03
C MET A 1 -2.18 11.83 -14.10
N SER A 2 -1.95 11.57 -15.39
CA SER A 2 -2.81 12.10 -16.45
C SER A 2 -4.13 11.33 -16.53
N GLU A 3 -5.18 11.93 -17.14
CA GLU A 3 -6.47 11.23 -17.28
C GLU A 3 -6.34 9.99 -18.16
N ASN A 4 -5.55 10.05 -19.23
CA ASN A 4 -5.30 8.91 -20.10
C ASN A 4 -4.63 7.75 -19.36
N ASP A 5 -3.64 8.05 -18.49
CA ASP A 5 -3.02 7.02 -17.64
C ASP A 5 -4.03 6.38 -16.68
N LEU A 6 -4.93 7.19 -16.11
CA LEU A 6 -5.94 6.71 -15.19
C LEU A 6 -6.96 5.80 -15.86
N LEU A 7 -7.41 6.16 -17.07
CA LEU A 7 -8.30 5.31 -17.88
C LEU A 7 -7.63 3.97 -18.25
N GLU A 8 -6.33 3.99 -18.55
CA GLU A 8 -5.57 2.77 -18.84
C GLU A 8 -5.41 1.91 -17.59
N ILE A 9 -5.11 2.51 -16.41
CA ILE A 9 -5.05 1.82 -15.12
C ILE A 9 -6.40 1.16 -14.80
N GLU A 10 -7.50 1.86 -14.99
CA GLU A 10 -8.85 1.31 -14.79
C GLU A 10 -9.09 0.08 -15.65
N LYS A 11 -8.85 0.21 -16.95
CA LYS A 11 -9.02 -0.90 -17.90
C LYS A 11 -8.18 -2.12 -17.50
N LEU A 12 -6.90 -1.91 -17.18
CA LEU A 12 -6.01 -2.98 -16.73
C LEU A 12 -6.50 -3.62 -15.43
N HIS A 13 -7.01 -2.83 -14.49
CA HIS A 13 -7.57 -3.35 -13.25
C HIS A 13 -8.84 -4.18 -13.51
N ASP A 14 -9.75 -3.70 -14.35
CA ASP A 14 -10.98 -4.43 -14.68
C ASP A 14 -10.68 -5.77 -15.38
N GLU A 15 -9.68 -5.78 -16.30
CA GLU A 15 -9.19 -7.01 -16.93
C GLU A 15 -8.55 -7.96 -15.92
N LEU A 16 -7.79 -7.43 -14.95
CA LEU A 16 -7.19 -8.21 -13.87
C LEU A 16 -8.26 -8.89 -13.01
N ILE A 17 -9.28 -8.13 -12.58
CA ILE A 17 -10.36 -8.66 -11.73
C ILE A 17 -11.23 -9.68 -12.48
N LYS A 18 -11.47 -9.46 -13.77
CA LYS A 18 -12.18 -10.45 -14.61
C LYS A 18 -11.47 -11.80 -14.64
N LYS A 19 -10.14 -11.80 -14.66
CA LYS A 19 -9.31 -13.02 -14.64
C LYS A 19 -9.10 -13.58 -13.23
N ASN A 20 -9.16 -12.71 -12.21
CA ASN A 20 -8.85 -13.04 -10.81
C ASN A 20 -9.88 -12.41 -9.85
N PRO A 21 -11.12 -12.92 -9.80
CA PRO A 21 -12.21 -12.34 -9.00
C PRO A 21 -11.90 -12.23 -7.50
N GLN A 22 -11.00 -13.07 -6.98
CA GLN A 22 -10.56 -13.05 -5.59
C GLN A 22 -9.85 -11.75 -5.20
N PHE A 23 -9.39 -10.96 -6.17
CA PHE A 23 -8.70 -9.67 -5.93
C PHE A 23 -9.64 -8.46 -5.97
N LEU A 24 -10.94 -8.66 -6.00
CA LEU A 24 -11.93 -7.59 -6.11
C LEU A 24 -11.73 -6.46 -5.08
N ASN A 25 -11.40 -6.80 -3.83
CA ASN A 25 -11.15 -5.84 -2.76
C ASN A 25 -9.67 -5.54 -2.53
N TYR A 26 -8.80 -6.52 -2.79
CA TYR A 26 -7.37 -6.39 -2.53
C TYR A 26 -6.54 -7.29 -3.43
N CYS A 27 -5.63 -6.70 -4.19
CA CYS A 27 -4.58 -7.41 -4.91
C CYS A 27 -3.22 -7.08 -4.29
N PRO A 28 -2.58 -8.00 -3.54
CA PRO A 28 -1.37 -7.72 -2.76
C PRO A 28 -0.11 -7.51 -3.59
N ALA A 29 -0.11 -7.92 -4.87
CA ALA A 29 1.08 -8.02 -5.71
C ALA A 29 0.72 -7.83 -7.18
N VAL A 30 0.22 -6.67 -7.54
CA VAL A 30 -0.35 -6.45 -8.88
C VAL A 30 0.65 -6.73 -10.01
N LEU A 31 1.94 -6.46 -9.80
CA LEU A 31 2.99 -6.67 -10.81
C LEU A 31 3.28 -8.15 -11.11
N GLU A 32 2.87 -9.07 -10.24
CA GLU A 32 2.98 -10.51 -10.49
C GLU A 32 1.90 -11.02 -11.46
N TYR A 33 0.81 -10.28 -11.58
CA TYR A 33 -0.35 -10.64 -12.41
C TYR A 33 -0.47 -9.81 -13.68
N GLU A 34 -0.02 -8.55 -13.64
CA GLU A 34 -0.03 -7.64 -14.78
C GLU A 34 1.14 -6.65 -14.69
N GLU A 35 2.22 -6.95 -15.42
CA GLU A 35 3.47 -6.17 -15.38
C GLU A 35 3.31 -4.77 -16.00
N LYS A 36 2.29 -4.53 -16.82
CA LYS A 36 2.03 -3.21 -17.42
C LYS A 36 1.82 -2.10 -16.39
N PHE A 37 1.40 -2.45 -15.15
CA PHE A 37 1.31 -1.47 -14.07
C PHE A 37 2.65 -0.88 -13.67
N LEU A 38 3.78 -1.53 -14.00
CA LEU A 38 5.12 -1.03 -13.70
C LEU A 38 5.38 0.36 -14.31
N LYS A 39 4.87 0.62 -15.51
CA LYS A 39 4.96 1.93 -16.20
C LYS A 39 4.50 3.08 -15.28
N TYR A 40 3.44 2.88 -14.52
CA TYR A 40 2.88 3.92 -13.65
C TYR A 40 3.66 4.08 -12.36
N CYS A 41 4.29 3.01 -11.88
CA CYS A 41 5.18 3.06 -10.73
C CYS A 41 6.46 3.88 -11.02
N PHE A 42 6.83 4.01 -12.29
CA PHE A 42 8.00 4.77 -12.75
C PHE A 42 7.64 6.17 -13.28
N ASN A 43 6.47 6.70 -12.91
CA ASN A 43 6.13 8.07 -13.26
C ASN A 43 7.09 9.06 -12.60
N GLU A 44 7.79 9.88 -13.39
CA GLU A 44 8.84 10.79 -12.94
C GLU A 44 8.38 11.77 -11.84
N LYS A 45 7.14 12.29 -11.92
CA LYS A 45 6.63 13.18 -10.88
C LYS A 45 6.51 12.46 -9.55
N ILE A 46 6.05 11.21 -9.55
CA ILE A 46 5.95 10.38 -8.36
C ILE A 46 7.35 10.10 -7.81
N LEU A 47 8.29 9.66 -8.64
CA LEU A 47 9.67 9.38 -8.23
C LEU A 47 10.36 10.63 -7.64
N ASN A 48 10.05 11.83 -8.17
CA ASN A 48 10.56 13.08 -7.61
C ASN A 48 10.06 13.36 -6.19
N TYR A 49 8.78 13.08 -5.90
CA TYR A 49 8.26 13.21 -4.52
C TYR A 49 8.86 12.16 -3.58
N VAL A 50 8.97 10.93 -4.03
CA VAL A 50 9.61 9.84 -3.26
C VAL A 50 11.05 10.22 -2.92
N GLY A 51 11.83 10.70 -3.91
CA GLY A 51 13.23 11.11 -3.72
C GLY A 51 13.42 12.22 -2.69
N GLN A 52 12.46 13.15 -2.55
CA GLN A 52 12.49 14.19 -1.50
C GLN A 52 12.32 13.61 -0.08
N LEU A 53 11.70 12.45 0.07
CA LEU A 53 11.41 11.85 1.37
C LEU A 53 12.43 10.80 1.81
N ILE A 54 12.92 9.97 0.87
CA ILE A 54 13.81 8.84 1.20
C ILE A 54 15.17 8.89 0.48
N GLY A 55 15.50 10.04 -0.14
CA GLY A 55 16.76 10.22 -0.90
C GLY A 55 16.67 9.69 -2.33
N ASN A 56 17.77 9.85 -3.09
CA ASN A 56 17.78 9.58 -4.52
C ASN A 56 18.20 8.15 -4.92
N ASN A 57 18.44 7.27 -3.96
CA ASN A 57 18.78 5.87 -4.20
C ASN A 57 17.67 4.99 -3.61
N PHE A 58 16.72 4.58 -4.43
CA PHE A 58 15.59 3.78 -3.95
C PHE A 58 15.07 2.80 -5.00
N ALA A 59 14.43 1.74 -4.51
CA ALA A 59 13.86 0.67 -5.30
C ALA A 59 12.36 0.52 -5.02
N LEU A 60 11.60 0.14 -6.03
CA LEU A 60 10.22 -0.33 -5.92
C LEU A 60 10.26 -1.81 -5.52
N TRP A 61 9.66 -2.16 -4.38
CA TRP A 61 9.62 -3.54 -3.92
C TRP A 61 8.21 -4.17 -3.98
N ASN A 62 7.16 -3.34 -4.10
CA ASN A 62 5.79 -3.83 -4.25
C ASN A 62 4.86 -2.77 -4.86
N SER A 63 3.81 -3.25 -5.51
CA SER A 63 2.62 -2.48 -5.88
C SER A 63 1.38 -3.33 -5.63
N SER A 64 0.29 -2.69 -5.18
CA SER A 64 -0.95 -3.37 -4.81
C SER A 64 -2.16 -2.53 -5.22
N PHE A 65 -3.32 -3.16 -5.34
CA PHE A 65 -4.59 -2.46 -5.35
C PHE A 65 -5.35 -2.69 -4.06
N PHE A 66 -5.82 -1.60 -3.47
CA PHE A 66 -6.87 -1.57 -2.47
C PHE A 66 -8.12 -1.00 -3.13
N ALA A 67 -8.96 -1.89 -3.64
CA ALA A 67 -10.20 -1.52 -4.30
C ALA A 67 -11.37 -1.74 -3.36
N LYS A 68 -12.34 -0.86 -3.44
CA LYS A 68 -13.59 -0.95 -2.69
C LYS A 68 -14.73 -0.84 -3.70
N PRO A 69 -15.28 -1.97 -4.18
CA PRO A 69 -16.44 -1.94 -5.07
C PRO A 69 -17.61 -1.22 -4.41
N ALA A 70 -18.50 -0.66 -5.24
CA ALA A 70 -19.73 -0.04 -4.76
C ALA A 70 -20.54 -1.02 -3.90
N TYR A 71 -21.10 -0.55 -2.79
CA TYR A 71 -21.95 -1.27 -1.85
C TYR A 71 -21.30 -2.43 -1.09
N ASN A 72 -20.16 -2.95 -1.53
CA ASN A 72 -19.54 -4.17 -0.99
C ASN A 72 -18.00 -4.05 -0.84
N GLY A 73 -17.50 -2.84 -0.62
CA GLY A 73 -16.08 -2.62 -0.41
C GLY A 73 -15.67 -2.94 1.03
N HIS A 74 -14.70 -3.85 1.22
CA HIS A 74 -14.22 -4.26 2.54
C HIS A 74 -13.50 -3.12 3.27
N ALA A 75 -13.61 -3.09 4.59
CA ALA A 75 -12.81 -2.22 5.42
C ALA A 75 -11.33 -2.66 5.41
N THR A 76 -10.43 -1.71 5.60
CA THR A 76 -9.02 -2.00 5.93
C THR A 76 -8.83 -1.64 7.39
N PRO A 77 -8.51 -2.59 8.28
CA PRO A 77 -8.40 -2.33 9.71
C PRO A 77 -7.28 -1.33 9.99
N TRP A 78 -7.33 -0.70 11.15
CA TRP A 78 -6.24 0.16 11.61
C TRP A 78 -4.96 -0.64 11.76
N HIS A 79 -3.88 -0.20 11.13
CA HIS A 79 -2.60 -0.90 11.10
C HIS A 79 -1.42 0.04 10.84
N GLN A 80 -0.23 -0.50 10.99
CA GLN A 80 1.01 0.05 10.47
C GLN A 80 1.56 -0.92 9.43
N ASP A 81 1.94 -0.41 8.27
CA ASP A 81 2.50 -1.20 7.17
C ASP A 81 3.71 -2.05 7.60
N GLY A 82 4.53 -1.52 8.52
CA GLY A 82 5.73 -2.18 9.03
C GLY A 82 5.50 -3.53 9.72
N GLN A 83 4.28 -3.78 10.23
CA GLN A 83 3.90 -5.07 10.76
C GLN A 83 4.05 -6.20 9.74
N TYR A 84 3.78 -5.88 8.48
CA TYR A 84 3.75 -6.86 7.39
C TYR A 84 5.10 -7.05 6.69
N TRP A 85 5.94 -6.01 6.63
CA TRP A 85 7.01 -5.94 5.63
C TRP A 85 8.38 -6.42 6.10
N PRO A 86 9.05 -7.25 5.29
CA PRO A 86 10.35 -7.83 5.60
C PRO A 86 11.49 -6.93 5.13
N ILE A 87 11.52 -5.67 5.56
CA ILE A 87 12.53 -4.67 5.16
C ILE A 87 13.38 -4.28 6.36
N ARG A 88 14.71 -4.25 6.18
CA ARG A 88 15.69 -3.95 7.24
C ARG A 88 16.84 -3.06 6.74
N PRO A 89 17.14 -1.92 7.37
CA PRO A 89 16.30 -1.26 8.37
C PRO A 89 14.89 -0.97 7.83
N LEU A 90 13.89 -0.90 8.71
CA LEU A 90 12.50 -0.66 8.31
C LEU A 90 12.33 0.81 7.92
N ALA A 91 12.45 1.07 6.63
CA ALA A 91 12.26 2.38 6.03
C ALA A 91 11.58 2.22 4.68
N THR A 92 10.47 2.89 4.48
CA THR A 92 9.76 2.88 3.20
C THR A 92 8.96 4.16 2.99
N CYS A 93 8.66 4.43 1.73
CA CYS A 93 7.67 5.42 1.32
C CYS A 93 6.59 4.73 0.51
N THR A 94 5.36 4.73 1.00
CA THR A 94 4.19 4.27 0.25
C THR A 94 3.55 5.45 -0.45
N VAL A 95 3.43 5.37 -1.76
CA VAL A 95 2.58 6.24 -2.57
C VAL A 95 1.22 5.57 -2.71
N TRP A 96 0.14 6.28 -2.42
CA TRP A 96 -1.22 5.85 -2.66
C TRP A 96 -1.86 6.76 -3.71
N LEU A 97 -2.14 6.21 -4.89
CA LEU A 97 -2.75 6.90 -6.03
C LEU A 97 -4.27 6.69 -6.00
N ALA A 98 -5.03 7.78 -5.95
CA ALA A 98 -6.47 7.76 -6.13
C ALA A 98 -6.80 7.53 -7.62
N VAL A 99 -7.16 6.30 -7.98
CA VAL A 99 -7.62 5.97 -9.35
C VAL A 99 -9.06 6.45 -9.52
N ASP A 100 -9.88 6.39 -8.50
CA ASP A 100 -11.18 7.05 -8.39
C ASP A 100 -11.13 8.16 -7.34
N ASP A 101 -12.11 9.06 -7.30
CA ASP A 101 -12.30 9.97 -6.18
C ASP A 101 -12.41 9.16 -4.87
N ALA A 102 -11.70 9.57 -3.84
CA ALA A 102 -11.75 8.98 -2.51
C ALA A 102 -12.29 9.99 -1.50
N ASN A 103 -13.39 9.68 -0.86
CA ASN A 103 -14.05 10.50 0.15
C ASN A 103 -14.60 9.64 1.30
N GLU A 104 -15.24 10.25 2.27
CA GLU A 104 -15.77 9.57 3.44
C GLU A 104 -16.83 8.52 3.08
N GLU A 105 -17.70 8.79 2.10
CA GLU A 105 -18.79 7.90 1.71
C GLU A 105 -18.30 6.59 1.08
N ASN A 106 -17.17 6.62 0.33
CA ASN A 106 -16.64 5.46 -0.36
C ASN A 106 -15.39 4.86 0.31
N GLY A 107 -15.14 5.22 1.58
CA GLY A 107 -14.09 4.64 2.39
C GLY A 107 -12.70 5.13 2.04
N CYS A 108 -12.47 6.45 2.04
CA CYS A 108 -11.14 7.04 1.91
C CYS A 108 -10.20 6.57 3.03
N LEU A 109 -8.90 6.77 2.84
CA LEU A 109 -7.92 6.54 3.90
C LEU A 109 -8.20 7.45 5.11
N LYS A 110 -8.03 6.90 6.30
CA LYS A 110 -7.96 7.60 7.58
C LYS A 110 -6.58 7.39 8.19
N PHE A 111 -6.07 8.37 8.91
CA PHE A 111 -4.76 8.25 9.58
C PHE A 111 -4.72 9.05 10.88
N ILE A 112 -3.83 8.63 11.79
CA ILE A 112 -3.53 9.35 13.03
C ILE A 112 -2.32 10.25 12.79
N ARG A 113 -2.49 11.56 12.93
CA ARG A 113 -1.43 12.55 12.70
C ARG A 113 -0.24 12.31 13.61
N GLY A 114 0.95 12.29 13.02
CA GLY A 114 2.22 12.20 13.76
C GLY A 114 2.53 10.83 14.34
N SER A 115 1.66 9.81 14.16
CA SER A 115 1.85 8.46 14.71
C SER A 115 3.09 7.72 14.16
N HIS A 116 3.73 8.24 13.12
CA HIS A 116 4.97 7.70 12.53
C HIS A 116 6.24 8.28 13.17
N ARG A 117 6.14 9.33 14.00
CA ARG A 117 7.31 10.11 14.43
C ARG A 117 8.25 9.37 15.38
N ASP A 118 7.70 8.54 16.22
CA ASP A 118 8.45 7.70 17.18
C ASP A 118 9.12 6.49 16.51
N LYS A 119 8.81 6.21 15.24
CA LYS A 119 9.32 5.08 14.45
C LYS A 119 9.20 3.74 15.18
N ASN A 120 8.11 3.57 15.91
CA ASN A 120 7.83 2.39 16.71
C ASN A 120 6.66 1.59 16.11
N LEU A 121 6.83 0.26 16.01
CA LEU A 121 5.72 -0.63 15.68
C LEU A 121 4.94 -0.93 16.95
N LYS A 122 3.69 -0.56 16.93
CA LYS A 122 2.70 -0.81 17.97
C LYS A 122 2.20 -2.25 17.94
N GLN A 123 1.51 -2.70 18.96
CA GLN A 123 1.01 -4.06 19.04
C GLN A 123 -0.18 -4.29 18.11
N HIS A 124 -0.13 -5.40 17.38
CA HIS A 124 -1.19 -5.86 16.48
C HIS A 124 -1.70 -7.21 16.93
N GLU A 125 -2.95 -7.50 16.63
CA GLU A 125 -3.59 -8.80 16.83
C GLU A 125 -4.18 -9.32 15.52
N PHE A 126 -4.43 -10.63 15.46
CA PHE A 126 -5.04 -11.26 14.31
C PHE A 126 -6.56 -11.15 14.38
N ASN A 127 -7.17 -10.43 13.43
CA ASN A 127 -8.61 -10.35 13.27
C ASN A 127 -9.10 -11.36 12.21
N LYS A 128 -10.08 -12.20 12.60
CA LYS A 128 -10.63 -13.28 11.76
C LYS A 128 -11.75 -12.83 10.83
N ASP A 129 -12.18 -11.56 10.89
CA ASP A 129 -13.28 -11.07 10.06
C ASP A 129 -12.89 -11.14 8.58
N LYS A 130 -13.68 -11.89 7.82
CA LYS A 130 -13.47 -12.10 6.38
C LYS A 130 -13.80 -10.86 5.52
N ASN A 131 -14.51 -9.89 6.09
CA ASN A 131 -14.85 -8.63 5.43
C ASN A 131 -13.75 -7.56 5.58
N LEU A 132 -12.57 -7.94 6.05
CA LEU A 132 -11.39 -7.10 6.10
C LEU A 132 -10.44 -7.42 4.95
N THR A 133 -9.77 -6.39 4.43
CA THR A 133 -8.72 -6.55 3.40
C THR A 133 -7.40 -7.06 3.98
N LEU A 134 -7.15 -6.82 5.27
CA LEU A 134 -5.97 -7.23 6.02
C LEU A 134 -6.42 -7.86 7.35
N HIS A 135 -5.59 -8.72 7.93
CA HIS A 135 -5.95 -9.48 9.14
C HIS A 135 -5.08 -9.16 10.37
N GLN A 136 -4.04 -8.35 10.24
CA GLN A 136 -3.29 -7.82 11.38
C GLN A 136 -3.86 -6.44 11.71
N GLU A 137 -4.56 -6.34 12.83
CA GLU A 137 -5.20 -5.12 13.30
C GLU A 137 -4.47 -4.55 14.51
N LEU A 138 -4.32 -3.24 14.56
CA LEU A 138 -3.73 -2.55 15.70
C LEU A 138 -4.65 -2.66 16.93
N LEU A 139 -4.09 -2.97 18.09
CA LEU A 139 -4.85 -2.98 19.33
C LEU A 139 -5.48 -1.61 19.57
N LYS A 140 -6.74 -1.59 20.00
CA LYS A 140 -7.49 -0.33 20.26
C LYS A 140 -6.86 0.54 21.36
N SER A 141 -6.05 -0.05 22.24
CA SER A 141 -5.29 0.67 23.26
C SER A 141 -4.11 1.47 22.73
N GLU A 142 -3.67 1.17 21.49
CA GLU A 142 -2.44 1.75 20.91
C GLU A 142 -2.67 3.09 20.21
N PHE A 143 -3.91 3.49 19.98
CA PHE A 143 -4.25 4.75 19.32
C PHE A 143 -5.62 5.26 19.73
N ASN A 144 -5.89 6.54 19.48
CA ASN A 144 -7.19 7.15 19.69
C ASN A 144 -7.87 7.42 18.33
N GLU A 145 -8.85 6.60 17.97
CA GLU A 145 -9.55 6.73 16.68
C GLU A 145 -10.26 8.08 16.51
N LYS A 146 -10.66 8.76 17.60
CA LYS A 146 -11.27 10.09 17.55
C LYS A 146 -10.34 11.18 17.01
N GLU A 147 -9.03 10.94 17.02
CA GLU A 147 -8.00 11.82 16.47
C GLU A 147 -7.73 11.56 14.98
N SER A 148 -8.48 10.64 14.39
CA SER A 148 -8.30 10.30 12.98
C SER A 148 -8.69 11.44 12.06
N VAL A 149 -8.00 11.51 10.92
CA VAL A 149 -8.24 12.48 9.86
C VAL A 149 -8.54 11.74 8.57
N ASN A 150 -9.61 12.12 7.89
CA ASN A 150 -9.95 11.59 6.58
C ASN A 150 -9.06 12.19 5.50
N LEU A 151 -8.49 11.34 4.65
CA LEU A 151 -7.70 11.73 3.50
C LEU A 151 -8.57 11.75 2.25
N ILE A 152 -9.17 12.89 1.97
CA ILE A 152 -10.00 13.09 0.79
C ILE A 152 -9.09 13.41 -0.40
N LEU A 153 -9.17 12.61 -1.45
CA LEU A 153 -8.38 12.79 -2.67
C LEU A 153 -9.28 12.75 -3.90
N LYS A 154 -9.02 13.64 -4.83
CA LYS A 154 -9.59 13.58 -6.16
C LYS A 154 -8.83 12.57 -7.02
N ARG A 155 -9.52 12.00 -8.00
CA ARG A 155 -8.94 11.15 -9.04
C ARG A 155 -7.63 11.74 -9.57
N GLY A 156 -6.59 10.92 -9.62
CA GLY A 156 -5.25 11.29 -10.08
C GLY A 156 -4.36 11.96 -9.05
N GLN A 157 -4.89 12.33 -7.87
CA GLN A 157 -4.07 12.80 -6.75
C GLN A 157 -3.39 11.64 -6.04
N ILE A 158 -2.32 11.95 -5.32
CA ILE A 158 -1.54 10.98 -4.54
C ILE A 158 -1.39 11.43 -3.10
N SER A 159 -1.21 10.47 -2.21
CA SER A 159 -0.62 10.70 -0.89
C SER A 159 0.65 9.89 -0.73
N LEU A 160 1.53 10.34 0.15
CA LEU A 160 2.73 9.62 0.53
C LEU A 160 2.74 9.44 2.03
N HIS A 161 3.06 8.23 2.49
CA HIS A 161 3.13 7.95 3.92
C HIS A 161 4.28 7.01 4.28
N ASP A 162 4.71 7.17 5.52
CA ASP A 162 5.76 6.39 6.16
C ASP A 162 5.21 5.02 6.63
N VAL A 163 6.08 4.04 6.70
CA VAL A 163 5.78 2.66 7.12
C VAL A 163 5.23 2.55 8.56
N TYR A 164 5.49 3.52 9.41
CA TYR A 164 5.02 3.58 10.79
C TYR A 164 3.70 4.35 10.97
N LEU A 165 3.16 4.97 9.91
CA LEU A 165 1.90 5.72 10.04
C LEU A 165 0.74 4.78 10.39
N VAL A 166 0.04 5.09 11.47
CA VAL A 166 -1.21 4.40 11.84
C VAL A 166 -2.32 4.87 10.91
N HIS A 167 -2.89 3.93 10.14
CA HIS A 167 -3.91 4.24 9.15
C HIS A 167 -4.88 3.07 8.94
N GLY A 168 -5.99 3.35 8.32
CA GLY A 168 -7.04 2.40 8.00
C GLY A 168 -8.05 2.99 7.02
N SER A 169 -9.15 2.32 6.77
CA SER A 169 -10.26 2.87 5.98
C SER A 169 -11.55 2.09 6.22
N ASP A 170 -12.68 2.80 6.29
CA ASP A 170 -13.99 2.18 6.45
C ASP A 170 -14.41 1.36 5.22
N ALA A 171 -15.42 0.53 5.37
CA ALA A 171 -16.07 -0.15 4.26
C ALA A 171 -16.67 0.87 3.28
N ASN A 172 -16.80 0.47 2.02
CA ASN A 172 -17.54 1.26 1.04
C ASN A 172 -18.97 0.76 0.91
N LEU A 173 -19.91 1.52 1.43
CA LEU A 173 -21.34 1.26 1.33
C LEU A 173 -22.04 2.17 0.32
N SER A 174 -21.29 3.06 -0.33
CA SER A 174 -21.81 4.00 -1.33
C SER A 174 -22.02 3.35 -2.70
N SER A 175 -22.71 4.04 -3.59
CA SER A 175 -22.94 3.60 -4.98
C SER A 175 -21.74 3.79 -5.92
N LYS A 176 -20.62 4.33 -5.42
CA LYS A 176 -19.41 4.61 -6.21
C LYS A 176 -18.25 3.75 -5.74
N SER A 177 -17.58 3.07 -6.65
CA SER A 177 -16.35 2.34 -6.32
C SER A 177 -15.20 3.29 -5.97
N ARG A 178 -14.20 2.77 -5.24
CA ARG A 178 -12.99 3.49 -4.88
C ARG A 178 -11.77 2.58 -5.09
N ARG A 179 -11.03 2.80 -6.16
CA ARG A 179 -9.79 2.10 -6.46
C ARG A 179 -8.60 2.96 -6.01
N GLY A 180 -7.72 2.37 -5.23
CA GLY A 180 -6.43 2.95 -4.85
C GLY A 180 -5.29 2.03 -5.27
N MET A 181 -4.34 2.55 -6.05
CA MET A 181 -3.12 1.85 -6.40
C MET A 181 -1.99 2.30 -5.47
N THR A 182 -1.35 1.34 -4.81
CA THR A 182 -0.17 1.64 -3.98
C THR A 182 1.11 1.30 -4.72
N MET A 183 2.14 2.11 -4.50
CA MET A 183 3.50 1.90 -4.98
C MET A 183 4.43 2.03 -3.77
N ARG A 184 5.20 0.98 -3.47
CA ARG A 184 5.98 0.90 -2.23
C ARG A 184 7.46 0.93 -2.54
N PHE A 185 8.09 2.01 -2.11
CA PHE A 185 9.51 2.24 -2.32
C PHE A 185 10.29 2.08 -1.00
N MET A 186 11.51 1.58 -1.10
CA MET A 186 12.46 1.52 0.00
C MET A 186 13.78 2.17 -0.43
N PRO A 187 14.50 2.87 0.45
CA PRO A 187 15.86 3.32 0.14
C PRO A 187 16.75 2.09 -0.09
N THR A 188 17.70 2.18 -1.00
CA THR A 188 18.61 1.04 -1.30
C THR A 188 19.63 0.79 -0.18
N THR A 189 19.65 1.59 0.88
CA THR A 189 20.33 1.28 2.15
C THR A 189 19.57 0.28 3.01
N SER A 190 18.29 -0.02 2.66
CA SER A 190 17.51 -1.10 3.26
C SER A 190 17.59 -2.36 2.42
N VAL A 191 17.50 -3.51 3.08
CA VAL A 191 17.52 -4.85 2.47
C VAL A 191 16.13 -5.47 2.55
N PHE A 192 15.69 -6.10 1.48
CA PHE A 192 14.52 -6.97 1.51
C PHE A 192 14.92 -8.35 2.04
N ASP A 193 14.50 -8.66 3.27
CA ASP A 193 14.86 -9.89 3.98
C ASP A 193 13.93 -11.05 3.57
N HIS A 194 14.41 -11.90 2.67
CA HIS A 194 13.66 -13.06 2.17
C HIS A 194 13.38 -14.11 3.25
N ASN A 195 14.24 -14.24 4.26
CA ASN A 195 14.03 -15.20 5.36
C ASN A 195 12.92 -14.68 6.29
N LEU A 196 12.97 -13.40 6.65
CA LEU A 196 11.90 -12.75 7.41
C LEU A 196 10.57 -12.77 6.65
N ALA A 197 10.60 -12.66 5.31
CA ALA A 197 9.40 -12.78 4.48
C ALA A 197 8.73 -14.16 4.62
N LYS A 198 9.52 -15.23 4.65
CA LYS A 198 9.02 -16.60 4.88
C LYS A 198 8.47 -16.76 6.30
N GLU A 199 9.18 -16.24 7.30
CA GLU A 199 8.76 -16.28 8.69
C GLU A 199 7.42 -15.55 8.89
N LYS A 200 7.29 -14.32 8.40
CA LYS A 200 6.04 -13.55 8.48
C LYS A 200 4.88 -14.23 7.76
N TYR A 201 5.10 -14.81 6.60
CA TYR A 201 4.08 -15.58 5.88
C TYR A 201 3.55 -16.75 6.73
N ASN A 202 4.43 -17.50 7.38
CA ASN A 202 4.06 -18.66 8.17
C ASN A 202 3.36 -18.28 9.49
N ASN A 203 3.79 -17.20 10.15
CA ASN A 203 3.38 -16.86 11.50
C ASN A 203 2.24 -15.83 11.56
N LEU A 204 2.15 -14.92 10.58
CA LEU A 204 1.22 -13.79 10.62
C LEU A 204 0.10 -13.87 9.58
N ASN A 205 0.06 -14.94 8.78
CA ASN A 205 -0.91 -15.10 7.68
C ASN A 205 -0.96 -13.86 6.73
N VAL A 206 0.22 -13.32 6.44
CA VAL A 206 0.37 -12.20 5.49
C VAL A 206 0.58 -12.72 4.07
N SER A 207 0.58 -11.85 3.06
CA SER A 207 0.85 -12.23 1.69
C SER A 207 2.25 -12.83 1.52
N LYS A 208 2.39 -13.77 0.58
CA LYS A 208 3.68 -14.39 0.29
C LYS A 208 4.60 -13.40 -0.45
N TYR A 209 5.64 -12.94 0.22
CA TYR A 209 6.61 -11.99 -0.33
C TYR A 209 7.98 -12.60 -0.69
N SER A 210 8.23 -13.88 -0.36
CA SER A 210 9.56 -14.50 -0.41
C SER A 210 10.26 -14.48 -1.78
N ASN A 211 9.51 -14.37 -2.88
CA ASN A 211 10.04 -14.36 -4.25
C ASN A 211 9.79 -13.03 -4.97
N ARG A 212 9.62 -11.94 -4.23
CA ARG A 212 9.30 -10.64 -4.78
C ARG A 212 10.45 -10.09 -5.63
N LYS A 213 10.15 -9.65 -6.86
CA LYS A 213 11.09 -8.88 -7.68
C LYS A 213 11.23 -7.47 -7.10
N ILE A 214 12.46 -6.98 -7.05
CA ILE A 214 12.82 -5.62 -6.64
C ILE A 214 13.28 -4.87 -7.89
N TYR A 215 12.79 -3.66 -8.09
CA TYR A 215 13.12 -2.86 -9.26
C TYR A 215 13.83 -1.58 -8.82
N LEU A 216 15.07 -1.37 -9.25
CA LEU A 216 15.77 -0.10 -9.00
C LEU A 216 14.99 1.02 -9.70
N ALA A 217 14.41 1.93 -8.90
CA ALA A 217 13.58 3.00 -9.42
C ALA A 217 14.39 4.28 -9.68
N ARG A 218 15.41 4.55 -8.87
CA ARG A 218 16.31 5.68 -9.05
C ARG A 218 17.66 5.45 -8.36
N GLY A 219 18.73 6.01 -8.94
CA GLY A 219 20.06 6.02 -8.36
C GLY A 219 20.78 4.67 -8.44
N TYR A 220 21.45 4.31 -7.37
CA TYR A 220 22.30 3.11 -7.27
C TYR A 220 21.78 2.18 -6.18
N ASP A 221 22.02 0.88 -6.34
CA ASP A 221 21.85 -0.10 -5.28
C ASP A 221 23.02 -0.01 -4.30
N LEU A 222 22.77 0.48 -3.11
CA LEU A 222 23.74 0.62 -2.03
C LEU A 222 23.79 -0.61 -1.13
N SER A 223 22.83 -1.53 -1.26
CA SER A 223 22.78 -2.77 -0.48
C SER A 223 23.72 -3.86 -1.03
N LEU A 224 24.05 -3.79 -2.31
CA LEU A 224 24.82 -4.82 -3.08
C LEU A 224 24.16 -6.21 -3.05
N ILE A 225 22.86 -6.30 -2.79
CA ILE A 225 22.12 -7.56 -2.59
C ILE A 225 20.94 -7.70 -3.56
N HIS A 226 20.32 -6.58 -3.97
CA HIS A 226 19.04 -6.61 -4.72
C HIS A 226 19.20 -6.64 -6.24
N ILE A 227 20.38 -6.33 -6.76
CA ILE A 227 20.63 -6.16 -8.20
C ILE A 227 21.72 -7.11 -8.66
#